data_10b236aa03eaa02375d74695c1d0f43b
#
_entry.id   10b236aa03eaa02375d74695c1d0f43b
#
_cell.length_a   1.000
_cell.length_b   1.000
_cell.length_c   1.000
_cell.angle_alpha   90.00
_cell.angle_beta   90.00
_cell.angle_gamma   90.00
#
_symmetry.space_group_name_H-M   'P 1'
#
loop_
_entity.id
_entity.type
_entity.pdbx_description
1 polymer ?
#
loop_
_entity_poly.entity_id
_entity_poly.type
_entity_poly.pdbx_seq_one_letter_code
_entity_poly.pdbx_strand_id
1 'polypeptide(L)'
;MKTLLNNPEAVEKMRVAGKLAADVLVMLDEYVKEGVTTGALDKLAHDYIVDVQKAIPANVGYHGYQHTLCTSINHVVCHGIPDDSRILKEGDIVNIDVTVIKDGYHGDTSKMWIIGEGSVMAQRICKTAQDALYAGMKVVKNGAKLGDIGAAIE
;
A
#
# COMPACT_ATOMS: atom_id res chain seq x y z
N MET A 1 16.29 3.57 24.01
CA MET A 1 15.31 2.74 23.30
C MET A 1 16.03 1.57 22.67
N LYS A 2 15.78 0.32 23.09
CA LYS A 2 16.40 -0.85 22.45
C LYS A 2 15.71 -1.03 21.08
N THR A 3 16.47 -0.88 20.01
CA THR A 3 15.96 -1.15 18.65
C THR A 3 15.69 -2.64 18.51
N LEU A 4 14.45 -3.00 18.24
CA LEU A 4 13.98 -4.39 18.07
C LEU A 4 14.59 -5.09 16.84
N LEU A 5 15.32 -4.39 15.99
CA LEU A 5 15.74 -4.82 14.66
C LEU A 5 17.12 -5.50 14.56
N ASN A 6 17.81 -5.77 15.68
CA ASN A 6 19.09 -6.47 15.65
C ASN A 6 18.98 -8.00 15.74
N ASN A 7 17.77 -8.55 15.61
CA ASN A 7 17.54 -9.99 15.60
C ASN A 7 17.30 -10.46 14.15
N PRO A 8 18.18 -11.32 13.59
CA PRO A 8 18.01 -11.84 12.22
C PRO A 8 16.67 -12.56 12.01
N GLU A 9 16.15 -13.25 13.02
CA GLU A 9 14.84 -13.90 12.95
C GLU A 9 13.70 -12.86 12.79
N ALA A 10 13.75 -11.75 13.52
CA ALA A 10 12.78 -10.66 13.39
C ALA A 10 12.82 -10.04 12.00
N VAL A 11 14.02 -9.84 11.43
CA VAL A 11 14.19 -9.32 10.08
C VAL A 11 13.55 -10.25 9.06
N GLU A 12 13.74 -11.56 9.20
CA GLU A 12 13.14 -12.53 8.26
C GLU A 12 11.61 -12.57 8.37
N LYS A 13 11.05 -12.51 9.58
CA LYS A 13 9.60 -12.39 9.77
C LYS A 13 9.03 -11.11 9.16
N MET A 14 9.75 -9.98 9.26
CA MET A 14 9.36 -8.75 8.58
C MET A 14 9.43 -8.89 7.05
N ARG A 15 10.41 -9.61 6.50
CA ARG A 15 10.46 -9.90 5.05
C ARG A 15 9.23 -10.68 4.60
N VAL A 16 8.84 -11.70 5.37
CA VAL A 16 7.63 -12.49 5.09
C VAL A 16 6.39 -11.60 5.11
N ALA A 17 6.20 -10.80 6.16
CA ALA A 17 5.05 -9.90 6.26
C ALA A 17 5.02 -8.88 5.12
N GLY A 18 6.17 -8.25 4.79
CA GLY A 18 6.30 -7.31 3.69
C GLY A 18 6.03 -7.95 2.33
N LYS A 19 6.50 -9.19 2.11
CA LYS A 19 6.18 -9.94 0.89
C LYS A 19 4.69 -10.22 0.78
N LEU A 20 4.04 -10.65 1.84
CA LEU A 20 2.60 -10.91 1.84
C LEU A 20 1.80 -9.65 1.51
N ALA A 21 2.16 -8.50 2.05
CA ALA A 21 1.53 -7.22 1.71
C ALA A 21 1.72 -6.89 0.21
N ALA A 22 2.93 -7.04 -0.32
CA ALA A 22 3.20 -6.83 -1.74
C ALA A 22 2.40 -7.79 -2.65
N ASP A 23 2.28 -9.06 -2.25
CA ASP A 23 1.52 -10.08 -3.00
C ASP A 23 0.02 -9.73 -3.08
N VAL A 24 -0.56 -9.03 -2.09
CA VAL A 24 -1.93 -8.50 -2.18
C VAL A 24 -2.04 -7.51 -3.33
N LEU A 25 -1.10 -6.56 -3.44
CA LEU A 25 -1.13 -5.55 -4.51
C LEU A 25 -0.92 -6.18 -5.89
N VAL A 26 -0.07 -7.20 -5.99
CA VAL A 26 0.12 -7.97 -7.22
C VAL A 26 -1.16 -8.73 -7.61
N MET A 27 -1.83 -9.35 -6.64
CA MET A 27 -3.12 -10.01 -6.87
C MET A 27 -4.18 -9.02 -7.39
N LEU A 28 -4.23 -7.81 -6.82
CA LEU A 28 -5.19 -6.79 -7.22
C LEU A 28 -4.95 -6.22 -8.63
N ASP A 29 -3.75 -6.39 -9.23
CA ASP A 29 -3.45 -5.86 -10.57
C ASP A 29 -4.46 -6.26 -11.65
N GLU A 30 -5.02 -7.47 -11.56
CA GLU A 30 -6.02 -7.96 -12.52
C GLU A 30 -7.42 -7.35 -12.31
N TYR A 31 -7.68 -6.83 -11.11
CA TYR A 31 -9.00 -6.36 -10.70
C TYR A 31 -9.14 -4.84 -10.69
N VAL A 32 -8.04 -4.10 -10.55
CA VAL A 32 -8.06 -2.62 -10.50
C VAL A 32 -8.23 -2.06 -11.91
N LYS A 33 -9.49 -1.83 -12.29
CA LYS A 33 -9.88 -1.34 -13.62
C LYS A 33 -11.18 -0.56 -13.56
N GLU A 34 -11.53 0.10 -14.66
CA GLU A 34 -12.79 0.82 -14.80
C GLU A 34 -14.00 -0.08 -14.46
N GLY A 35 -14.96 0.49 -13.78
CA GLY A 35 -16.23 -0.16 -13.41
C GLY A 35 -16.17 -0.96 -12.11
N VAL A 36 -15.01 -1.19 -11.52
CA VAL A 36 -14.89 -1.89 -10.23
C VAL A 36 -15.10 -0.91 -9.08
N THR A 37 -15.78 -1.34 -8.02
CA THR A 37 -15.96 -0.56 -6.80
C THR A 37 -14.77 -0.75 -5.85
N THR A 38 -14.48 0.28 -5.06
CA THR A 38 -13.42 0.16 -4.05
C THR A 38 -13.79 -0.82 -2.94
N GLY A 39 -15.09 -0.99 -2.63
CA GLY A 39 -15.56 -2.01 -1.70
C GLY A 39 -15.33 -3.43 -2.20
N ALA A 40 -15.52 -3.69 -3.51
CA ALA A 40 -15.21 -4.99 -4.11
C ALA A 40 -13.71 -5.32 -4.03
N LEU A 41 -12.83 -4.33 -4.24
CA LEU A 41 -11.39 -4.51 -4.08
C LEU A 41 -11.00 -4.80 -2.62
N ASP A 42 -11.64 -4.12 -1.69
CA ASP A 42 -11.45 -4.36 -0.25
C ASP A 42 -11.79 -5.79 0.14
N LYS A 43 -12.95 -6.27 -0.33
CA LYS A 43 -13.38 -7.64 -0.09
C LYS A 43 -12.41 -8.67 -0.68
N LEU A 44 -11.97 -8.48 -1.92
CA LEU A 44 -10.98 -9.36 -2.56
C LEU A 44 -9.67 -9.44 -1.76
N ALA A 45 -9.17 -8.28 -1.32
CA ALA A 45 -7.96 -8.23 -0.50
C ALA A 45 -8.14 -8.92 0.84
N HIS A 46 -9.30 -8.71 1.49
CA HIS A 46 -9.63 -9.37 2.75
C HIS A 46 -9.60 -10.89 2.61
N ASP A 47 -10.36 -11.43 1.64
CA ASP A 47 -10.47 -12.86 1.40
C ASP A 47 -9.08 -13.45 1.06
N TYR A 48 -8.27 -12.76 0.25
CA TYR A 48 -6.93 -13.20 -0.09
C TYR A 48 -6.00 -13.27 1.12
N ILE A 49 -5.99 -12.23 1.97
CA ILE A 49 -5.16 -12.20 3.18
C ILE A 49 -5.57 -13.30 4.15
N VAL A 50 -6.87 -13.46 4.41
CA VAL A 50 -7.38 -14.41 5.40
C VAL A 50 -7.33 -15.84 4.88
N ASP A 51 -7.86 -16.08 3.68
CA ASP A 51 -8.10 -17.43 3.19
C ASP A 51 -6.91 -18.03 2.45
N VAL A 52 -6.12 -17.21 1.74
CA VAL A 52 -4.97 -17.70 0.98
C VAL A 52 -3.69 -17.56 1.78
N GLN A 53 -3.39 -16.36 2.29
CA GLN A 53 -2.14 -16.09 3.01
C GLN A 53 -2.16 -16.58 4.46
N LYS A 54 -3.36 -16.88 5.01
CA LYS A 54 -3.51 -17.23 6.44
C LYS A 54 -2.85 -16.19 7.34
N ALA A 55 -3.12 -14.93 7.02
CA ALA A 55 -2.59 -13.74 7.69
C ALA A 55 -3.73 -12.87 8.20
N ILE A 56 -3.41 -11.77 8.85
CA ILE A 56 -4.38 -10.86 9.46
C ILE A 56 -4.32 -9.51 8.73
N PRO A 57 -5.47 -8.98 8.23
CA PRO A 57 -5.54 -7.63 7.72
C PRO A 57 -5.43 -6.64 8.89
N ALA A 58 -4.32 -5.92 8.97
CA ALA A 58 -3.97 -5.12 10.15
C ALA A 58 -4.91 -3.94 10.42
N ASN A 59 -5.51 -3.39 9.36
CA ASN A 59 -6.37 -2.22 9.47
C ASN A 59 -7.72 -2.53 10.13
N VAL A 60 -8.22 -3.76 9.95
CA VAL A 60 -9.54 -4.17 10.48
C VAL A 60 -9.53 -4.14 12.00
N GLY A 61 -10.38 -3.30 12.58
CA GLY A 61 -10.50 -3.10 14.03
C GLY A 61 -9.53 -2.06 14.60
N TYR A 62 -8.53 -1.61 13.84
CA TYR A 62 -7.61 -0.58 14.29
C TYR A 62 -8.33 0.77 14.45
N HIS A 63 -8.42 1.28 15.69
CA HIS A 63 -9.18 2.47 16.03
C HIS A 63 -10.62 2.49 15.49
N GLY A 64 -11.23 1.32 15.33
CA GLY A 64 -12.60 1.18 14.82
C GLY A 64 -12.74 1.15 13.30
N TYR A 65 -11.62 1.12 12.55
CA TYR A 65 -11.66 0.98 11.09
C TYR A 65 -12.20 -0.38 10.67
N GLN A 66 -13.09 -0.41 9.66
CA GLN A 66 -13.83 -1.63 9.30
C GLN A 66 -13.36 -2.29 8.01
N HIS A 67 -12.35 -1.74 7.36
CA HIS A 67 -11.88 -2.19 6.05
C HIS A 67 -10.45 -2.72 6.10
N THR A 68 -10.10 -3.50 5.10
CA THR A 68 -8.77 -4.10 4.91
C THR A 68 -7.80 -3.12 4.26
N LEU A 69 -8.30 -2.39 3.26
CA LEU A 69 -7.54 -1.46 2.43
C LEU A 69 -7.81 -0.01 2.82
N CYS A 70 -6.90 0.89 2.42
CA CYS A 70 -7.24 2.27 2.16
C CYS A 70 -7.21 2.49 0.64
N THR A 71 -8.25 3.15 0.09
CA THR A 71 -8.41 3.39 -1.36
C THR A 71 -8.56 4.87 -1.63
N SER A 72 -7.46 5.53 -1.99
CA SER A 72 -7.41 6.99 -2.12
C SER A 72 -7.44 7.39 -3.59
N ILE A 73 -8.58 7.93 -4.06
CA ILE A 73 -8.82 8.28 -5.46
C ILE A 73 -8.60 9.77 -5.67
N ASN A 74 -7.85 10.13 -6.71
CA ASN A 74 -7.62 11.49 -7.20
C ASN A 74 -7.11 12.44 -6.10
N HIS A 75 -7.99 13.32 -5.59
CA HIS A 75 -7.67 14.34 -4.60
C HIS A 75 -7.59 13.83 -3.15
N VAL A 76 -7.97 12.57 -2.92
CA VAL A 76 -7.85 11.96 -1.59
C VAL A 76 -6.39 11.62 -1.37
N VAL A 77 -5.75 12.30 -0.41
CA VAL A 77 -4.30 12.20 -0.18
C VAL A 77 -3.92 10.82 0.38
N CYS A 78 -4.66 10.34 1.40
CA CYS A 78 -4.46 9.03 2.02
C CYS A 78 -5.71 8.61 2.79
N HIS A 79 -5.74 7.36 3.27
CA HIS A 79 -6.79 6.80 4.12
C HIS A 79 -8.20 6.89 3.54
N GLY A 80 -8.34 6.87 2.21
CA GLY A 80 -9.64 6.77 1.54
C GLY A 80 -10.35 5.49 1.96
N ILE A 81 -11.62 5.62 2.39
CA ILE A 81 -12.41 4.48 2.88
C ILE A 81 -13.01 3.74 1.67
N PRO A 82 -12.81 2.42 1.57
CA PRO A 82 -13.50 1.61 0.57
C PRO A 82 -15.03 1.71 0.68
N ASP A 83 -15.70 1.77 -0.48
CA ASP A 83 -17.15 1.95 -0.56
C ASP A 83 -17.71 1.22 -1.79
N ASP A 84 -18.82 0.50 -1.62
CA ASP A 84 -19.48 -0.24 -2.72
C ASP A 84 -20.13 0.69 -3.76
N SER A 85 -20.38 1.94 -3.41
CA SER A 85 -20.88 2.96 -4.35
C SER A 85 -19.76 3.69 -5.10
N ARG A 86 -18.50 3.55 -4.67
CA ARG A 86 -17.34 4.25 -5.26
C ARG A 86 -16.75 3.44 -6.39
N ILE A 87 -17.17 3.73 -7.61
CA ILE A 87 -16.74 3.06 -8.83
C ILE A 87 -15.52 3.77 -9.42
N LEU A 88 -14.48 3.01 -9.78
CA LEU A 88 -13.32 3.51 -10.53
C LEU A 88 -13.73 3.86 -11.97
N LYS A 89 -13.24 4.99 -12.46
CA LYS A 89 -13.56 5.52 -13.79
C LYS A 89 -12.29 5.71 -14.61
N GLU A 90 -12.44 5.66 -15.91
CA GLU A 90 -11.38 6.06 -16.85
C GLU A 90 -10.78 7.42 -16.47
N GLY A 91 -9.47 7.49 -16.42
CA GLY A 91 -8.71 8.68 -16.04
C GLY A 91 -8.47 8.85 -14.54
N ASP A 92 -9.12 8.06 -13.67
CA ASP A 92 -8.83 8.11 -12.23
C ASP A 92 -7.40 7.63 -11.94
N ILE A 93 -6.79 8.21 -10.92
CA ILE A 93 -5.63 7.63 -10.24
C ILE A 93 -6.08 7.14 -8.87
N VAL A 94 -5.63 5.96 -8.46
CA VAL A 94 -5.97 5.40 -7.15
C VAL A 94 -4.72 4.84 -6.47
N ASN A 95 -4.50 5.27 -5.23
CA ASN A 95 -3.57 4.62 -4.32
C ASN A 95 -4.32 3.57 -3.51
N ILE A 96 -3.84 2.35 -3.53
CA ILE A 96 -4.32 1.28 -2.66
C ILE A 96 -3.22 0.93 -1.69
N ASP A 97 -3.54 0.99 -0.42
CA ASP A 97 -2.63 0.80 0.71
C ASP A 97 -3.11 -0.36 1.57
N VAL A 98 -2.20 -1.25 1.92
CA VAL A 98 -2.49 -2.49 2.65
C VAL A 98 -1.44 -2.79 3.70
N THR A 99 -1.89 -3.17 4.88
CA THR A 99 -1.04 -3.67 5.96
C THR A 99 -1.45 -5.08 6.35
N VAL A 100 -0.49 -6.00 6.34
CA VAL A 100 -0.69 -7.42 6.69
C VAL A 100 0.12 -7.76 7.94
N ILE A 101 -0.50 -8.50 8.86
CA ILE A 101 0.21 -9.06 10.03
C ILE A 101 0.45 -10.55 9.81
N LYS A 102 1.70 -10.97 9.95
CA LYS A 102 2.10 -12.39 9.99
C LYS A 102 3.04 -12.63 11.15
N ASP A 103 2.73 -13.60 11.99
CA ASP A 103 3.54 -13.99 13.16
C ASP A 103 3.92 -12.81 14.08
N GLY A 104 3.00 -11.83 14.21
CA GLY A 104 3.18 -10.63 15.02
C GLY A 104 3.99 -9.49 14.35
N TYR A 105 4.38 -9.64 13.09
CA TYR A 105 5.11 -8.63 12.32
C TYR A 105 4.23 -8.03 11.23
N HIS A 106 4.40 -6.73 10.99
CA HIS A 106 3.63 -5.97 10.00
C HIS A 106 4.42 -5.80 8.71
N GLY A 107 3.76 -6.05 7.59
CA GLY A 107 4.18 -5.62 6.27
C GLY A 107 3.19 -4.58 5.78
N ASP A 108 3.68 -3.42 5.40
CA ASP A 108 2.89 -2.26 5.00
C ASP A 108 3.43 -1.71 3.68
N THR A 109 2.55 -1.56 2.70
CA THR A 109 2.93 -1.07 1.36
C THR A 109 1.74 -0.55 0.59
N SER A 110 2.00 0.35 -0.35
CA SER A 110 0.97 0.85 -1.25
C SER A 110 1.44 0.91 -2.70
N LYS A 111 0.49 0.99 -3.63
CA LYS A 111 0.75 1.14 -5.06
C LYS A 111 -0.28 2.08 -5.69
N MET A 112 0.18 2.82 -6.71
CA MET A 112 -0.67 3.64 -7.54
C MET A 112 -1.08 2.89 -8.81
N TRP A 113 -2.36 3.05 -9.20
CA TRP A 113 -2.87 2.67 -10.51
C TRP A 113 -3.42 3.91 -11.21
N ILE A 114 -3.25 3.94 -12.53
CA ILE A 114 -3.93 4.88 -13.42
C ILE A 114 -4.95 4.06 -14.19
N ILE A 115 -6.21 4.43 -14.09
CA ILE A 115 -7.30 3.71 -14.76
C ILE A 115 -7.38 4.18 -16.21
N GLY A 116 -7.08 3.29 -17.14
CA GLY A 116 -6.95 3.63 -18.56
C GLY A 116 -5.77 4.56 -18.85
N GLU A 117 -5.96 5.59 -19.70
CA GLU A 117 -4.84 6.45 -20.11
C GLU A 117 -4.46 7.49 -19.05
N GLY A 118 -5.40 7.99 -18.29
CA GLY A 118 -5.18 9.09 -17.36
C GLY A 118 -4.77 10.39 -18.04
N SER A 119 -4.93 11.51 -17.36
CA SER A 119 -4.46 12.82 -17.88
C SER A 119 -2.94 12.93 -17.81
N VAL A 120 -2.36 13.86 -18.59
CA VAL A 120 -0.91 14.19 -18.50
C VAL A 120 -0.51 14.55 -17.06
N MET A 121 -1.38 15.27 -16.34
CA MET A 121 -1.12 15.62 -14.94
C MET A 121 -1.16 14.39 -14.02
N ALA A 122 -2.10 13.47 -14.22
CA ALA A 122 -2.19 12.20 -13.48
C ALA A 122 -0.93 11.35 -13.67
N GLN A 123 -0.51 11.16 -14.92
CA GLN A 123 0.72 10.43 -15.24
C GLN A 123 1.95 11.10 -14.61
N ARG A 124 2.03 12.43 -14.71
CA ARG A 124 3.16 13.19 -14.17
C ARG A 124 3.26 13.07 -12.65
N ILE A 125 2.15 13.25 -11.91
CA ILE A 125 2.18 13.15 -10.44
C ILE A 125 2.56 11.75 -9.97
N CYS A 126 2.00 10.71 -10.59
CA CYS A 126 2.34 9.32 -10.25
C CYS A 126 3.83 9.02 -10.52
N LYS A 127 4.35 9.48 -11.67
CA LYS A 127 5.78 9.31 -11.99
C LYS A 127 6.68 10.07 -11.03
N THR A 128 6.35 11.31 -10.69
CA THR A 128 7.12 12.11 -9.74
C THR A 128 7.14 11.48 -8.35
N ALA A 129 5.99 11.00 -7.86
CA ALA A 129 5.90 10.31 -6.58
C ALA A 129 6.75 9.02 -6.55
N GLN A 130 6.73 8.26 -7.64
CA GLN A 130 7.57 7.06 -7.76
C GLN A 130 9.08 7.40 -7.78
N ASP A 131 9.47 8.43 -8.52
CA ASP A 131 10.87 8.86 -8.57
C ASP A 131 11.35 9.37 -7.20
N ALA A 132 10.51 10.11 -6.49
CA ALA A 132 10.76 10.59 -5.14
C ALA A 132 10.94 9.41 -4.15
N LEU A 133 10.07 8.39 -4.22
CA LEU A 133 10.21 7.16 -3.43
C LEU A 133 11.58 6.51 -3.67
N TYR A 134 11.98 6.32 -4.91
CA TYR A 134 13.28 5.70 -5.23
C TYR A 134 14.46 6.59 -4.84
N ALA A 135 14.33 7.92 -4.92
CA ALA A 135 15.35 8.84 -4.43
C ALA A 135 15.55 8.68 -2.90
N GLY A 136 14.45 8.64 -2.15
CA GLY A 136 14.48 8.38 -0.72
C GLY A 136 15.08 7.02 -0.35
N MET A 137 14.72 5.96 -1.08
CA MET A 137 15.27 4.61 -0.86
C MET A 137 16.80 4.54 -1.06
N LYS A 138 17.34 5.25 -2.06
CA LYS A 138 18.77 5.23 -2.38
C LYS A 138 19.65 5.78 -1.28
N VAL A 139 19.15 6.66 -0.43
CA VAL A 139 19.93 7.24 0.68
C VAL A 139 19.89 6.40 1.95
N VAL A 140 19.07 5.35 2.01
CA VAL A 140 18.95 4.44 3.16
C VAL A 140 20.19 3.55 3.23
N LYS A 141 21.08 3.86 4.16
CA LYS A 141 22.33 3.11 4.41
C LYS A 141 22.76 3.25 5.86
N ASN A 142 23.73 2.45 6.27
CA ASN A 142 24.32 2.58 7.60
C ASN A 142 24.89 4.00 7.81
N GLY A 143 24.49 4.66 8.90
CA GLY A 143 24.88 6.04 9.23
C GLY A 143 23.99 7.13 8.63
N ALA A 144 23.00 6.78 7.78
CA ALA A 144 22.02 7.77 7.29
C ALA A 144 21.12 8.26 8.43
N LYS A 145 20.69 9.51 8.33
CA LYS A 145 19.71 10.12 9.23
C LYS A 145 18.32 10.11 8.58
N LEU A 146 17.28 10.12 9.40
CA LEU A 146 15.89 10.22 8.89
C LEU A 146 15.68 11.46 7.99
N GLY A 147 16.32 12.58 8.33
CA GLY A 147 16.28 13.82 7.53
C GLY A 147 16.89 13.69 6.13
N ASP A 148 17.84 12.77 5.93
CA ASP A 148 18.44 12.54 4.61
C ASP A 148 17.42 11.98 3.62
N ILE A 149 16.45 11.18 4.11
CA ILE A 149 15.35 10.63 3.28
C ILE A 149 14.43 11.77 2.84
N GLY A 150 13.99 12.61 3.78
CA GLY A 150 13.14 13.76 3.47
C GLY A 150 13.79 14.71 2.48
N ALA A 151 15.05 15.08 2.70
CA ALA A 151 15.82 15.96 1.80
C ALA A 151 16.04 15.36 0.40
N ALA A 152 16.07 14.02 0.26
CA ALA A 152 16.22 13.37 -1.03
C ALA A 152 14.90 13.29 -1.81
N ILE A 153 13.76 13.33 -1.10
CA ILE A 153 12.41 13.30 -1.69
C ILE A 153 11.99 14.70 -2.15
N GLU A 154 12.35 15.74 -1.40
CA GLU A 154 12.04 17.14 -1.70
C GLU A 154 12.79 17.66 -2.92
#